data_a5e1d3cad4bfdedb0d57c78482029f97
#
_entry.id   a5e1d3cad4bfdedb0d57c78482029f97
#
_cell.length_a   1.000
_cell.length_b   1.000
_cell.length_c   1.000
_cell.angle_alpha   90.00
_cell.angle_beta   90.00
_cell.angle_gamma   90.00
#
_symmetry.space_group_name_H-M   'P 1'
#
loop_
_entity.id
_entity.type
_entity.pdbx_description
1 polymer ?
#
loop_
_entity_poly.entity_id
_entity_poly.type
_entity_poly.pdbx_seq_one_letter_code
_entity_poly.pdbx_strand_id
1 'polypeptide(L)'
;MNIRMVLGQLGKVITLLGIILAIIGIWGFIVPFDEGIREERADLALLISSGAALIIGGVMWISTMGFQDVRRTILRGEPQGIEAGQRMGRREALLLVSSAWVIGAVFIGLPYLLWAYLDDNVSASHAFRSPVDCYFEAMSGLSTTGATVLADVDGLPLTLLFWRALSQWLGGLGILVLLVALLPGAGVSAKRLFRFEAPGPDSEGVRPTMRDTARRLWTMYLFLTGLQVVCLLLAGMSVFNAFCHTFTTLATGGFATHDHSMAGAETVGIQIIVIIFMDMAGTNFGILHMVLQRQWKSIWRDTELRVYLGILLVGCGLVIGSLLVNGGTMFFVDGTEAPITASNAVLDGVFTTVSQQTTTGFTSADYNAWPFVAKAVIITVMFIGGCGGSTAGGIKVIRIWITLRVLWRQLARVANPAVVRPIRISGQSLDSEQMLSAVSYTMTIIILFALGAAILQVLEGDECGFVTSATASLATLCTIGPGLNQVGAIENYAWFSDASKLFMCFLMLVGRLELFAVFVLFQPRFWSGR
;
A
#
# COMPACT_ATOMS: atom_id res chain seq x y z
N MET A 1 9.87 23.19 -16.97
CA MET A 1 8.98 22.04 -16.72
C MET A 1 8.00 21.90 -17.88
N ASN A 2 7.90 20.72 -18.45
CA ASN A 2 7.00 20.44 -19.60
C ASN A 2 5.67 19.85 -19.12
N ILE A 3 4.71 20.73 -18.81
CA ILE A 3 3.38 20.33 -18.29
C ILE A 3 2.60 19.51 -19.33
N ARG A 4 2.75 19.81 -20.63
CA ARG A 4 2.07 19.03 -21.68
C ARG A 4 2.46 17.55 -21.64
N MET A 5 3.75 17.27 -21.44
CA MET A 5 4.25 15.90 -21.33
C MET A 5 3.67 15.18 -20.08
N VAL A 6 3.56 15.87 -18.95
CA VAL A 6 2.95 15.33 -17.71
C VAL A 6 1.48 15.01 -17.97
N LEU A 7 0.71 15.94 -18.55
CA LEU A 7 -0.71 15.74 -18.87
C LEU A 7 -0.92 14.58 -19.84
N GLY A 8 -0.06 14.44 -20.86
CA GLY A 8 -0.17 13.33 -21.82
C GLY A 8 0.09 11.96 -21.18
N GLN A 9 1.07 11.86 -20.28
CA GLN A 9 1.33 10.62 -19.55
C GLN A 9 0.22 10.32 -18.53
N LEU A 10 -0.27 11.34 -17.84
CA LEU A 10 -1.41 11.21 -16.91
C LEU A 10 -2.67 10.74 -17.66
N GLY A 11 -2.92 11.28 -18.86
CA GLY A 11 -4.01 10.83 -19.73
C GLY A 11 -3.92 9.34 -20.05
N LYS A 12 -2.70 8.82 -20.34
CA LYS A 12 -2.50 7.37 -20.56
C LYS A 12 -2.83 6.53 -19.32
N VAL A 13 -2.44 7.00 -18.12
CA VAL A 13 -2.75 6.31 -16.84
C VAL A 13 -4.25 6.22 -16.65
N ILE A 14 -4.96 7.34 -16.81
CA ILE A 14 -6.42 7.39 -16.67
C ILE A 14 -7.11 6.51 -17.71
N THR A 15 -6.63 6.53 -18.96
CA THR A 15 -7.16 5.64 -20.03
C THR A 15 -6.97 4.18 -19.69
N LEU A 16 -5.80 3.80 -19.13
CA LEU A 16 -5.54 2.43 -18.68
C LEU A 16 -6.50 2.01 -17.55
N LEU A 17 -6.72 2.89 -16.56
CA LEU A 17 -7.72 2.65 -15.51
C LEU A 17 -9.12 2.47 -16.11
N GLY A 18 -9.49 3.30 -17.08
CA GLY A 18 -10.76 3.17 -17.81
C GLY A 18 -10.90 1.82 -18.51
N ILE A 19 -9.85 1.32 -19.15
CA ILE A 19 -9.85 -0.02 -19.76
C ILE A 19 -10.05 -1.12 -18.71
N ILE A 20 -9.37 -1.04 -17.58
CA ILE A 20 -9.51 -2.02 -16.48
C ILE A 20 -10.95 -2.02 -15.96
N LEU A 21 -11.51 -0.83 -15.68
CA LEU A 21 -12.91 -0.67 -15.27
C LEU A 21 -13.89 -1.28 -16.29
N ALA A 22 -13.65 -1.06 -17.60
CA ALA A 22 -14.46 -1.65 -18.65
C ALA A 22 -14.43 -3.19 -18.62
N ILE A 23 -13.25 -3.77 -18.47
CA ILE A 23 -13.09 -5.24 -18.42
C ILE A 23 -13.88 -5.83 -17.25
N ILE A 24 -13.79 -5.21 -16.07
CA ILE A 24 -14.49 -5.70 -14.87
C ILE A 24 -16.01 -5.54 -15.03
N GLY A 25 -16.47 -4.35 -15.45
CA GLY A 25 -17.90 -4.10 -15.64
C GLY A 25 -18.52 -5.01 -16.70
N ILE A 26 -17.80 -5.26 -17.82
CA ILE A 26 -18.26 -6.22 -18.84
C ILE A 26 -18.27 -7.65 -18.28
N TRP A 27 -17.26 -8.03 -17.53
CA TRP A 27 -17.19 -9.36 -16.93
C TRP A 27 -18.34 -9.58 -15.95
N GLY A 28 -18.58 -8.67 -14.99
CA GLY A 28 -19.70 -8.77 -14.03
C GLY A 28 -21.05 -8.88 -14.74
N PHE A 29 -21.21 -8.13 -15.85
CA PHE A 29 -22.43 -8.18 -16.65
C PHE A 29 -22.64 -9.52 -17.38
N ILE A 30 -21.55 -10.18 -17.83
CA ILE A 30 -21.61 -11.46 -18.57
C ILE A 30 -21.65 -12.65 -17.63
N VAL A 31 -20.83 -12.65 -16.58
CA VAL A 31 -20.65 -13.76 -15.64
C VAL A 31 -20.93 -13.25 -14.23
N PRO A 32 -22.15 -13.46 -13.71
CA PRO A 32 -22.45 -13.06 -12.35
C PRO A 32 -21.52 -13.79 -11.37
N PHE A 33 -20.98 -13.06 -10.39
CA PHE A 33 -20.08 -13.62 -9.38
C PHE A 33 -20.79 -14.54 -8.39
N ASP A 34 -22.13 -14.45 -8.29
CA ASP A 34 -22.97 -15.33 -7.47
C ASP A 34 -24.05 -16.00 -8.32
N GLU A 35 -24.43 -17.24 -7.94
CA GLU A 35 -25.43 -18.04 -8.66
C GLU A 35 -26.81 -17.36 -8.61
N GLY A 36 -27.11 -16.54 -9.61
CA GLY A 36 -28.46 -16.02 -9.86
C GLY A 36 -28.71 -14.57 -9.47
N ILE A 37 -27.80 -13.87 -8.80
CA ILE A 37 -27.97 -12.45 -8.47
C ILE A 37 -27.18 -11.60 -9.47
N ARG A 38 -27.87 -10.89 -10.35
CA ARG A 38 -27.26 -9.89 -11.24
C ARG A 38 -27.18 -8.56 -10.51
N GLU A 39 -25.96 -8.09 -10.30
CA GLU A 39 -25.66 -6.78 -9.70
C GLU A 39 -25.61 -5.68 -10.77
N GLU A 40 -26.64 -5.63 -11.63
CA GLU A 40 -26.67 -4.78 -12.84
C GLU A 40 -26.34 -3.31 -12.57
N ARG A 41 -26.68 -2.79 -11.40
CA ARG A 41 -26.40 -1.38 -11.01
C ARG A 41 -24.92 -1.13 -10.73
N ALA A 42 -24.23 -2.06 -10.10
CA ALA A 42 -22.80 -1.97 -9.84
C ALA A 42 -21.98 -2.08 -11.13
N ASP A 43 -22.35 -3.03 -12.00
CA ASP A 43 -21.71 -3.20 -13.29
C ASP A 43 -21.90 -1.98 -14.19
N LEU A 44 -23.10 -1.39 -14.20
CA LEU A 44 -23.40 -0.15 -14.90
C LEU A 44 -22.56 1.03 -14.36
N ALA A 45 -22.41 1.14 -13.05
CA ALA A 45 -21.58 2.17 -12.42
C ALA A 45 -20.11 2.06 -12.85
N LEU A 46 -19.56 0.84 -12.94
CA LEU A 46 -18.22 0.57 -13.44
C LEU A 46 -18.10 0.97 -14.93
N LEU A 47 -19.08 0.64 -15.77
CA LEU A 47 -19.06 0.97 -17.19
C LEU A 47 -19.17 2.48 -17.43
N ILE A 48 -20.02 3.19 -16.70
CA ILE A 48 -20.12 4.67 -16.79
C ILE A 48 -18.81 5.31 -16.35
N SER A 49 -18.23 4.84 -15.24
CA SER A 49 -16.92 5.31 -14.74
C SER A 49 -15.80 5.06 -15.75
N SER A 50 -15.82 3.88 -16.40
CA SER A 50 -14.92 3.54 -17.49
C SER A 50 -15.05 4.52 -18.64
N GLY A 51 -16.28 4.80 -19.11
CA GLY A 51 -16.53 5.76 -20.17
C GLY A 51 -15.97 7.16 -19.84
N ALA A 52 -16.21 7.64 -18.62
CA ALA A 52 -15.66 8.92 -18.16
C ALA A 52 -14.12 8.91 -18.16
N ALA A 53 -13.49 7.85 -17.65
CA ALA A 53 -12.04 7.72 -17.62
C ALA A 53 -11.43 7.63 -19.03
N LEU A 54 -12.05 6.89 -19.94
CA LEU A 54 -11.60 6.77 -21.34
C LEU A 54 -11.71 8.09 -22.09
N ILE A 55 -12.82 8.83 -21.91
CA ILE A 55 -13.03 10.13 -22.57
C ILE A 55 -12.02 11.15 -22.01
N ILE A 56 -11.97 11.34 -20.71
CA ILE A 56 -11.10 12.34 -20.09
C ILE A 56 -9.62 11.99 -20.32
N GLY A 57 -9.22 10.73 -20.07
CA GLY A 57 -7.86 10.26 -20.30
C GLY A 57 -7.47 10.33 -21.76
N GLY A 58 -8.35 9.94 -22.69
CA GLY A 58 -8.14 10.01 -24.13
C GLY A 58 -7.99 11.45 -24.63
N VAL A 59 -8.86 12.37 -24.19
CA VAL A 59 -8.75 13.80 -24.50
C VAL A 59 -7.44 14.39 -23.97
N MET A 60 -7.07 14.10 -22.73
CA MET A 60 -5.79 14.54 -22.17
C MET A 60 -4.59 14.00 -22.95
N TRP A 61 -4.63 12.75 -23.33
CA TRP A 61 -3.56 12.12 -24.11
C TRP A 61 -3.47 12.73 -25.52
N ILE A 62 -4.60 12.78 -26.26
CA ILE A 62 -4.63 13.26 -27.66
C ILE A 62 -4.31 14.75 -27.75
N SER A 63 -4.81 15.59 -26.82
CA SER A 63 -4.56 17.03 -26.82
C SER A 63 -3.08 17.40 -26.63
N THR A 64 -2.29 16.48 -26.08
CA THR A 64 -0.85 16.68 -25.89
C THR A 64 0.01 16.17 -27.04
N MET A 65 -0.58 15.38 -27.95
CA MET A 65 0.05 14.89 -29.18
C MET A 65 0.04 15.96 -30.28
N GLY A 66 1.13 16.06 -31.06
CA GLY A 66 1.10 16.78 -32.33
C GLY A 66 0.18 16.07 -33.35
N PHE A 67 -0.47 16.82 -34.22
CA PHE A 67 -1.42 16.26 -35.20
C PHE A 67 -0.81 15.13 -36.06
N GLN A 68 0.49 15.21 -36.37
CA GLN A 68 1.21 14.18 -37.12
C GLN A 68 1.43 12.90 -36.31
N ASP A 69 1.63 13.00 -35.00
CA ASP A 69 1.84 11.86 -34.09
C ASP A 69 0.54 11.10 -33.84
N VAL A 70 -0.60 11.82 -33.72
CA VAL A 70 -1.94 11.23 -33.66
C VAL A 70 -2.21 10.35 -34.87
N ARG A 71 -1.90 10.86 -36.07
CA ARG A 71 -2.10 10.13 -37.34
C ARG A 71 -1.20 8.88 -37.41
N ARG A 72 0.05 8.95 -37.00
CA ARG A 72 0.99 7.81 -36.97
C ARG A 72 0.58 6.74 -35.96
N THR A 73 0.22 7.13 -34.74
CA THR A 73 -0.11 6.19 -33.68
C THR A 73 -1.46 5.50 -33.93
N ILE A 74 -2.51 6.24 -34.32
CA ILE A 74 -3.87 5.70 -34.49
C ILE A 74 -4.02 4.97 -35.84
N LEU A 75 -3.47 5.51 -36.92
CA LEU A 75 -3.70 4.94 -38.27
C LEU A 75 -2.64 3.92 -38.68
N ARG A 76 -1.42 3.95 -38.14
CA ARG A 76 -0.34 3.05 -38.55
C ARG A 76 0.10 2.08 -37.45
N GLY A 77 -0.41 2.22 -36.22
CA GLY A 77 0.01 1.38 -35.07
C GLY A 77 1.50 1.53 -34.71
N GLU A 78 2.17 2.58 -35.21
CA GLU A 78 3.58 2.81 -34.91
C GLU A 78 3.71 3.36 -33.48
N PRO A 79 4.53 2.72 -32.60
CA PRO A 79 4.78 3.26 -31.28
C PRO A 79 5.41 4.64 -31.42
N GLN A 80 4.99 5.58 -30.54
CA GLN A 80 5.57 6.93 -30.50
C GLN A 80 7.08 6.86 -30.53
N GLY A 81 7.69 7.30 -31.62
CA GLY A 81 9.09 7.67 -31.64
C GLY A 81 9.23 8.86 -30.70
N ILE A 82 9.76 8.63 -29.49
CA ILE A 82 10.18 9.73 -28.61
C ILE A 82 11.29 10.42 -29.39
N GLU A 83 10.99 11.61 -29.96
CA GLU A 83 12.05 12.46 -30.49
C GLU A 83 13.16 12.54 -29.43
N ALA A 84 14.39 12.29 -29.84
CA ALA A 84 15.55 12.13 -28.96
C ALA A 84 15.85 13.35 -28.05
N GLY A 85 14.98 14.37 -28.08
CA GLY A 85 15.08 15.62 -27.33
C GLY A 85 14.15 15.77 -26.10
N GLN A 86 13.08 14.98 -25.98
CA GLN A 86 12.12 15.19 -24.90
C GLN A 86 12.21 14.09 -23.82
N ARG A 87 13.29 14.09 -23.05
CA ARG A 87 13.41 13.20 -21.86
C ARG A 87 12.69 13.84 -20.68
N MET A 88 11.79 13.08 -20.03
CA MET A 88 11.14 13.49 -18.79
C MET A 88 12.18 13.83 -17.71
N GLY A 89 12.18 15.07 -17.23
CA GLY A 89 13.05 15.50 -16.15
C GLY A 89 12.60 14.97 -14.78
N ARG A 90 13.43 15.20 -13.75
CA ARG A 90 13.10 14.80 -12.37
C ARG A 90 11.83 15.49 -11.84
N ARG A 91 11.63 16.76 -12.22
CA ARG A 91 10.46 17.55 -11.79
C ARG A 91 9.17 17.05 -12.43
N GLU A 92 9.20 16.79 -13.73
CA GLU A 92 8.08 16.22 -14.46
C GLU A 92 7.68 14.84 -13.91
N ALA A 93 8.68 14.02 -13.59
CA ALA A 93 8.46 12.69 -13.01
C ALA A 93 7.76 12.77 -11.64
N LEU A 94 8.23 13.65 -10.74
CA LEU A 94 7.61 13.84 -9.42
C LEU A 94 6.19 14.37 -9.51
N LEU A 95 5.95 15.35 -10.39
CA LEU A 95 4.60 15.88 -10.61
C LEU A 95 3.67 14.82 -11.17
N LEU A 96 4.13 14.03 -12.15
CA LEU A 96 3.34 12.95 -12.74
C LEU A 96 2.95 11.91 -11.67
N VAL A 97 3.91 11.47 -10.86
CA VAL A 97 3.66 10.48 -9.80
C VAL A 97 2.58 10.99 -8.85
N SER A 98 2.80 12.14 -8.23
CA SER A 98 1.85 12.67 -7.24
C SER A 98 0.48 12.95 -7.85
N SER A 99 0.42 13.49 -9.08
CA SER A 99 -0.85 13.75 -9.76
C SER A 99 -1.58 12.46 -10.14
N ALA A 100 -0.86 11.41 -10.54
CA ALA A 100 -1.45 10.12 -10.89
C ALA A 100 -2.13 9.46 -9.69
N TRP A 101 -1.56 9.61 -8.48
CA TRP A 101 -2.17 9.10 -7.26
C TRP A 101 -3.42 9.88 -6.86
N VAL A 102 -3.33 11.22 -6.83
CA VAL A 102 -4.46 12.08 -6.46
C VAL A 102 -5.63 11.94 -7.43
N ILE A 103 -5.35 12.00 -8.74
CA ILE A 103 -6.39 11.92 -9.77
C ILE A 103 -6.83 10.47 -9.97
N GLY A 104 -5.92 9.50 -9.85
CA GLY A 104 -6.24 8.08 -9.91
C GLY A 104 -7.27 7.68 -8.86
N ALA A 105 -7.12 8.15 -7.61
CA ALA A 105 -8.09 7.89 -6.54
C ALA A 105 -9.49 8.44 -6.88
N VAL A 106 -9.61 9.59 -7.57
CA VAL A 106 -10.92 10.10 -8.03
C VAL A 106 -11.60 9.10 -8.97
N PHE A 107 -10.87 8.57 -9.97
CA PHE A 107 -11.44 7.61 -10.91
C PHE A 107 -11.70 6.24 -10.29
N ILE A 108 -10.92 5.84 -9.27
CA ILE A 108 -11.14 4.60 -8.52
C ILE A 108 -12.39 4.71 -7.64
N GLY A 109 -12.67 5.89 -7.05
CA GLY A 109 -13.82 6.15 -6.21
C GLY A 109 -15.13 6.40 -6.97
N LEU A 110 -15.03 6.76 -8.26
CA LEU A 110 -16.20 7.09 -9.07
C LEU A 110 -17.25 5.96 -9.18
N PRO A 111 -16.87 4.67 -9.35
CA PRO A 111 -17.82 3.57 -9.33
C PRO A 111 -18.62 3.46 -8.04
N TYR A 112 -17.99 3.69 -6.88
CA TYR A 112 -18.66 3.64 -5.58
C TYR A 112 -19.76 4.69 -5.48
N LEU A 113 -19.42 5.93 -5.86
CA LEU A 113 -20.36 7.05 -5.86
C LEU A 113 -21.53 6.78 -6.82
N LEU A 114 -21.24 6.39 -8.06
CA LEU A 114 -22.27 6.15 -9.07
C LEU A 114 -23.20 5.00 -8.67
N TRP A 115 -22.67 3.90 -8.14
CA TRP A 115 -23.48 2.81 -7.64
C TRP A 115 -24.46 3.27 -6.56
N ALA A 116 -23.98 4.00 -5.55
CA ALA A 116 -24.80 4.45 -4.46
C ALA A 116 -25.95 5.39 -4.89
N TYR A 117 -25.81 6.07 -6.05
CA TYR A 117 -26.87 6.91 -6.62
C TYR A 117 -27.74 6.18 -7.65
N LEU A 118 -27.25 5.13 -8.29
CA LEU A 118 -27.99 4.34 -9.28
C LEU A 118 -28.86 3.26 -8.65
N ASP A 119 -28.49 2.77 -7.47
CA ASP A 119 -29.23 1.75 -6.76
C ASP A 119 -30.17 2.39 -5.71
N ASP A 120 -31.47 2.28 -5.96
CA ASP A 120 -32.52 2.81 -5.10
C ASP A 120 -32.59 2.12 -3.73
N ASN A 121 -32.03 0.91 -3.59
CA ASN A 121 -32.01 0.16 -2.34
C ASN A 121 -30.93 0.65 -1.38
N VAL A 122 -29.93 1.41 -1.84
CA VAL A 122 -28.88 1.94 -1.00
C VAL A 122 -29.42 3.05 -0.09
N SER A 123 -29.21 2.88 1.22
CA SER A 123 -29.65 3.85 2.23
C SER A 123 -29.10 5.26 1.94
N ALA A 124 -29.88 6.27 2.26
CA ALA A 124 -29.46 7.67 2.17
C ALA A 124 -28.25 7.98 3.08
N SER A 125 -28.06 7.20 4.15
CA SER A 125 -26.94 7.31 5.10
C SER A 125 -25.72 6.48 4.71
N HIS A 126 -25.74 5.75 3.59
CA HIS A 126 -24.61 4.93 3.16
C HIS A 126 -23.39 5.78 2.84
N ALA A 127 -22.19 5.36 3.29
CA ALA A 127 -20.95 6.12 3.15
C ALA A 127 -20.66 6.51 1.67
N PHE A 128 -20.95 5.63 0.72
CA PHE A 128 -20.70 5.91 -0.70
C PHE A 128 -21.62 6.96 -1.36
N ARG A 129 -22.59 7.52 -0.63
CA ARG A 129 -23.30 8.73 -1.08
C ARG A 129 -22.50 10.03 -0.84
N SER A 130 -21.43 9.96 -0.04
CA SER A 130 -20.48 11.05 0.17
C SER A 130 -19.32 10.95 -0.83
N PRO A 131 -19.06 11.98 -1.65
CA PRO A 131 -17.86 12.00 -2.52
C PRO A 131 -16.55 11.93 -1.73
N VAL A 132 -16.52 12.47 -0.49
CA VAL A 132 -15.34 12.43 0.37
C VAL A 132 -15.07 11.01 0.85
N ASP A 133 -16.11 10.28 1.24
CA ASP A 133 -15.99 8.89 1.67
C ASP A 133 -15.56 7.96 0.52
N CYS A 134 -16.12 8.17 -0.69
CA CYS A 134 -15.68 7.46 -1.88
C CYS A 134 -14.20 7.74 -2.22
N TYR A 135 -13.76 8.99 -2.06
CA TYR A 135 -12.37 9.37 -2.30
C TYR A 135 -11.44 8.79 -1.22
N PHE A 136 -11.87 8.77 0.05
CA PHE A 136 -11.13 8.15 1.15
C PHE A 136 -10.94 6.65 0.91
N GLU A 137 -12.01 5.92 0.61
CA GLU A 137 -11.95 4.49 0.33
C GLU A 137 -11.05 4.19 -0.88
N ALA A 138 -11.16 4.99 -1.94
CA ALA A 138 -10.33 4.85 -3.14
C ALA A 138 -8.85 5.18 -2.87
N MET A 139 -8.56 6.23 -2.09
CA MET A 139 -7.20 6.57 -1.70
C MET A 139 -6.61 5.50 -0.79
N SER A 140 -7.39 4.99 0.16
CA SER A 140 -7.01 3.88 1.04
C SER A 140 -6.73 2.61 0.23
N GLY A 141 -7.56 2.29 -0.77
CA GLY A 141 -7.33 1.19 -1.69
C GLY A 141 -6.03 1.37 -2.48
N LEU A 142 -5.91 2.49 -3.20
CA LEU A 142 -4.75 2.76 -4.06
C LEU A 142 -3.45 2.88 -3.26
N SER A 143 -3.45 3.51 -2.08
CA SER A 143 -2.27 3.60 -1.21
C SER A 143 -1.97 2.30 -0.46
N THR A 144 -2.81 1.28 -0.62
CA THR A 144 -2.72 0.00 0.11
C THR A 144 -2.74 0.19 1.63
N THR A 145 -3.55 1.16 2.10
CA THR A 145 -3.68 1.45 3.52
C THR A 145 -4.65 0.48 4.19
N GLY A 146 -5.81 0.20 3.57
CA GLY A 146 -6.80 -0.70 4.16
C GLY A 146 -7.74 -0.06 5.19
N ALA A 147 -7.63 1.24 5.45
CA ALA A 147 -8.62 1.98 6.25
C ALA A 147 -9.93 2.09 5.49
N THR A 148 -11.06 1.77 6.12
CA THR A 148 -12.38 1.78 5.47
C THR A 148 -13.35 2.73 6.17
N VAL A 149 -14.22 3.35 5.38
CA VAL A 149 -15.38 4.12 5.86
C VAL A 149 -16.66 3.29 5.84
N LEU A 150 -16.59 2.02 5.46
CA LEU A 150 -17.73 1.12 5.41
C LEU A 150 -17.99 0.53 6.80
N ALA A 151 -19.24 0.55 7.21
CA ALA A 151 -19.73 -0.12 8.40
C ALA A 151 -20.28 -1.54 8.08
N ASP A 152 -20.64 -1.76 6.82
CA ASP A 152 -21.17 -3.00 6.29
C ASP A 152 -20.51 -3.28 4.93
N VAL A 153 -19.54 -4.20 4.92
CA VAL A 153 -18.83 -4.65 3.72
C VAL A 153 -19.58 -5.79 3.04
N ASP A 154 -20.25 -6.64 3.83
CA ASP A 154 -21.02 -7.80 3.34
C ASP A 154 -22.20 -7.37 2.46
N GLY A 155 -22.75 -6.18 2.71
CA GLY A 155 -23.83 -5.58 1.90
C GLY A 155 -23.39 -5.00 0.56
N LEU A 156 -22.08 -5.00 0.23
CA LEU A 156 -21.62 -4.48 -1.05
C LEU A 156 -21.73 -5.50 -2.18
N PRO A 157 -22.05 -5.03 -3.41
CA PRO A 157 -21.96 -5.85 -4.61
C PRO A 157 -20.58 -6.49 -4.78
N LEU A 158 -20.56 -7.78 -5.17
CA LEU A 158 -19.33 -8.55 -5.37
C LEU A 158 -18.41 -7.89 -6.42
N THR A 159 -18.98 -7.28 -7.46
CA THR A 159 -18.21 -6.55 -8.48
C THR A 159 -17.46 -5.36 -7.88
N LEU A 160 -18.07 -4.63 -6.93
CA LEU A 160 -17.41 -3.53 -6.22
C LEU A 160 -16.40 -4.03 -5.20
N LEU A 161 -16.66 -5.14 -4.51
CA LEU A 161 -15.67 -5.80 -3.63
C LEU A 161 -14.44 -6.24 -4.41
N PHE A 162 -14.63 -6.83 -5.61
CA PHE A 162 -13.53 -7.19 -6.49
C PHE A 162 -12.73 -5.96 -6.95
N TRP A 163 -13.43 -4.87 -7.33
CA TRP A 163 -12.78 -3.61 -7.70
C TRP A 163 -11.99 -3.02 -6.54
N ARG A 164 -12.52 -3.07 -5.33
CA ARG A 164 -11.88 -2.63 -4.10
C ARG A 164 -10.58 -3.40 -3.85
N ALA A 165 -10.61 -4.73 -3.93
CA ALA A 165 -9.43 -5.59 -3.80
C ALA A 165 -8.41 -5.35 -4.92
N LEU A 166 -8.87 -5.22 -6.17
CA LEU A 166 -8.00 -4.98 -7.32
C LEU A 166 -7.34 -3.59 -7.24
N SER A 167 -8.02 -2.57 -6.70
CA SER A 167 -7.43 -1.24 -6.51
C SER A 167 -6.19 -1.30 -5.60
N GLN A 168 -6.21 -2.13 -4.55
CA GLN A 168 -5.04 -2.39 -3.71
C GLN A 168 -3.95 -3.13 -4.48
N TRP A 169 -4.29 -4.16 -5.25
CA TRP A 169 -3.32 -4.90 -6.06
C TRP A 169 -2.60 -4.00 -7.08
N LEU A 170 -3.33 -3.08 -7.73
CA LEU A 170 -2.76 -2.07 -8.61
C LEU A 170 -1.86 -1.08 -7.84
N GLY A 171 -2.22 -0.72 -6.61
CA GLY A 171 -1.45 0.14 -5.73
C GLY A 171 -0.18 -0.51 -5.16
N GLY A 172 -0.16 -1.83 -5.02
CA GLY A 172 0.90 -2.57 -4.33
C GLY A 172 2.30 -2.38 -4.89
N LEU A 173 2.50 -2.54 -6.18
CA LEU A 173 3.77 -2.21 -6.86
C LEU A 173 3.81 -0.81 -7.45
N GLY A 174 2.73 -0.07 -7.30
CA GLY A 174 2.57 1.23 -7.91
C GLY A 174 2.32 1.18 -9.42
N ILE A 175 1.31 1.87 -9.85
CA ILE A 175 0.96 2.04 -11.27
C ILE A 175 2.15 2.57 -12.10
N LEU A 176 3.13 3.19 -11.43
CA LEU A 176 4.33 3.74 -12.04
C LEU A 176 5.35 2.68 -12.45
N VAL A 177 5.45 1.58 -11.70
CA VAL A 177 6.28 0.44 -12.14
C VAL A 177 5.67 -0.19 -13.38
N LEU A 178 4.34 -0.28 -13.43
CA LEU A 178 3.60 -0.71 -14.61
C LEU A 178 3.87 0.22 -15.80
N LEU A 179 3.77 1.53 -15.61
CA LEU A 179 4.05 2.52 -16.65
C LEU A 179 5.49 2.44 -17.17
N VAL A 180 6.48 2.27 -16.29
CA VAL A 180 7.88 2.09 -16.68
C VAL A 180 8.08 0.82 -17.50
N ALA A 181 7.38 -0.27 -17.15
CA ALA A 181 7.45 -1.53 -17.89
C ALA A 181 6.75 -1.46 -19.26
N LEU A 182 5.67 -0.68 -19.37
CA LEU A 182 4.88 -0.53 -20.60
C LEU A 182 5.42 0.53 -21.56
N LEU A 183 6.21 1.52 -21.11
CA LEU A 183 6.77 2.58 -21.94
C LEU A 183 8.11 2.17 -22.55
N PRO A 184 8.18 1.68 -23.80
CA PRO A 184 9.42 1.39 -24.49
C PRO A 184 10.21 2.70 -24.69
N GLY A 185 11.44 2.77 -24.22
CA GLY A 185 12.33 3.90 -24.47
C GLY A 185 12.40 4.99 -23.42
N ALA A 186 11.76 4.83 -22.26
CA ALA A 186 11.78 5.82 -21.18
C ALA A 186 13.14 5.99 -20.44
N GLY A 187 14.23 5.45 -20.96
CA GLY A 187 15.64 5.71 -20.62
C GLY A 187 15.90 6.15 -19.15
N VAL A 188 16.70 7.22 -19.00
CA VAL A 188 17.10 7.80 -17.69
C VAL A 188 15.90 8.32 -16.89
N SER A 189 14.81 8.69 -17.54
CA SER A 189 13.60 9.22 -16.91
C SER A 189 12.84 8.17 -16.12
N ALA A 190 12.76 6.95 -16.64
CA ALA A 190 12.17 5.80 -15.95
C ALA A 190 12.93 5.44 -14.67
N LYS A 191 14.27 5.55 -14.70
CA LYS A 191 15.13 5.33 -13.54
C LYS A 191 14.83 6.31 -12.40
N ARG A 192 14.43 7.54 -12.72
CA ARG A 192 14.09 8.55 -11.73
C ARG A 192 12.72 8.30 -11.09
N LEU A 193 11.72 7.85 -11.86
CA LEU A 193 10.40 7.47 -11.35
C LEU A 193 10.49 6.28 -10.39
N PHE A 194 11.19 5.23 -10.80
CA PHE A 194 11.34 4.01 -10.02
C PHE A 194 12.05 4.24 -8.66
N ARG A 195 13.03 5.14 -8.62
CA ARG A 195 13.78 5.47 -7.39
C ARG A 195 12.91 6.05 -6.27
N PHE A 196 11.74 6.58 -6.59
CA PHE A 196 10.82 7.14 -5.59
C PHE A 196 9.87 6.11 -4.98
N GLU A 197 9.53 5.05 -5.71
CA GLU A 197 8.60 4.03 -5.23
C GLU A 197 9.27 2.74 -4.74
N ALA A 198 10.46 2.44 -5.21
CA ALA A 198 11.21 1.25 -4.80
C ALA A 198 12.61 1.65 -4.30
N PRO A 199 12.71 2.27 -3.12
CA PRO A 199 13.99 2.61 -2.54
C PRO A 199 14.70 1.36 -2.01
N GLY A 200 15.97 1.26 -2.34
CA GLY A 200 16.90 0.26 -1.84
C GLY A 200 18.32 0.68 -2.19
N PRO A 201 19.35 0.25 -1.46
CA PRO A 201 20.73 0.52 -1.84
C PRO A 201 21.05 -0.14 -3.18
N ASP A 202 21.48 0.69 -4.16
CA ASP A 202 21.93 0.22 -5.48
C ASP A 202 23.14 -0.72 -5.30
N SER A 203 23.00 -2.01 -5.64
CA SER A 203 24.12 -2.93 -5.77
C SER A 203 24.88 -2.58 -7.05
N GLU A 204 26.11 -2.09 -6.91
CA GLU A 204 27.04 -1.90 -8.02
C GLU A 204 27.51 -3.26 -8.56
N GLY A 205 27.04 -3.63 -9.73
CA GLY A 205 27.51 -4.79 -10.50
C GLY A 205 26.58 -5.06 -11.67
N VAL A 206 27.09 -4.97 -12.90
CA VAL A 206 26.38 -5.17 -14.18
C VAL A 206 24.94 -4.61 -14.11
N ARG A 207 24.79 -3.32 -14.38
CA ARG A 207 23.57 -2.54 -14.18
C ARG A 207 22.44 -3.07 -15.05
N PRO A 208 21.46 -3.84 -14.52
CA PRO A 208 20.25 -4.13 -15.27
C PRO A 208 19.59 -2.80 -15.62
N THR A 209 18.98 -2.74 -16.80
CA THR A 209 18.20 -1.55 -17.16
C THR A 209 17.03 -1.44 -16.19
N MET A 210 16.51 -0.22 -15.94
CA MET A 210 15.36 -0.01 -15.07
C MET A 210 14.14 -0.84 -15.51
N ARG A 211 14.02 -1.06 -16.82
CA ARG A 211 13.01 -1.92 -17.40
C ARG A 211 13.17 -3.37 -16.96
N ASP A 212 14.40 -3.88 -16.91
CA ASP A 212 14.67 -5.25 -16.48
C ASP A 212 14.35 -5.44 -14.99
N THR A 213 14.69 -4.44 -14.17
CA THR A 213 14.36 -4.46 -12.74
C THR A 213 12.83 -4.43 -12.53
N ALA A 214 12.13 -3.50 -13.17
CA ALA A 214 10.67 -3.44 -13.11
C ALA A 214 10.03 -4.75 -13.59
N ARG A 215 10.50 -5.29 -14.72
CA ARG A 215 10.01 -6.57 -15.26
C ARG A 215 10.20 -7.73 -14.27
N ARG A 216 11.36 -7.82 -13.60
CA ARG A 216 11.61 -8.85 -12.57
C ARG A 216 10.67 -8.73 -11.39
N LEU A 217 10.46 -7.51 -10.88
CA LEU A 217 9.54 -7.27 -9.77
C LEU A 217 8.10 -7.62 -10.15
N TRP A 218 7.64 -7.20 -11.33
CA TRP A 218 6.32 -7.56 -11.85
C TRP A 218 6.14 -9.06 -12.03
N THR A 219 7.13 -9.72 -12.63
CA THR A 219 7.08 -11.19 -12.82
C THR A 219 6.98 -11.90 -11.46
N MET A 220 7.73 -11.42 -10.45
CA MET A 220 7.70 -11.99 -9.11
C MET A 220 6.35 -11.75 -8.43
N TYR A 221 5.79 -10.55 -8.56
CA TYR A 221 4.49 -10.20 -8.01
C TYR A 221 3.37 -11.05 -8.62
N LEU A 222 3.35 -11.18 -9.95
CA LEU A 222 2.39 -12.04 -10.65
C LEU A 222 2.55 -13.52 -10.29
N PHE A 223 3.79 -13.99 -10.17
CA PHE A 223 4.07 -15.36 -9.75
C PHE A 223 3.52 -15.65 -8.34
N LEU A 224 3.78 -14.76 -7.38
CA LEU A 224 3.27 -14.89 -6.02
C LEU A 224 1.74 -14.78 -5.98
N THR A 225 1.15 -13.90 -6.80
CA THR A 225 -0.31 -13.80 -6.95
C THR A 225 -0.90 -15.13 -7.39
N GLY A 226 -0.39 -15.72 -8.46
CA GLY A 226 -0.89 -17.04 -8.92
C GLY A 226 -0.66 -18.15 -7.89
N LEU A 227 0.50 -18.15 -7.23
CA LEU A 227 0.82 -19.14 -6.21
C LEU A 227 -0.13 -19.05 -5.01
N GLN A 228 -0.41 -17.83 -4.49
CA GLN A 228 -1.30 -17.66 -3.35
C GLN A 228 -2.74 -18.04 -3.70
N VAL A 229 -3.25 -17.65 -4.88
CA VAL A 229 -4.59 -18.07 -5.33
C VAL A 229 -4.71 -19.59 -5.31
N VAL A 230 -3.73 -20.29 -5.89
CA VAL A 230 -3.74 -21.76 -5.90
C VAL A 230 -3.71 -22.34 -4.48
N CYS A 231 -2.87 -21.81 -3.59
CA CYS A 231 -2.80 -22.26 -2.20
C CYS A 231 -4.14 -22.06 -1.45
N LEU A 232 -4.80 -20.91 -1.63
CA LEU A 232 -6.09 -20.62 -1.00
C LEU A 232 -7.21 -21.50 -1.55
N LEU A 233 -7.25 -21.75 -2.86
CA LEU A 233 -8.20 -22.68 -3.47
C LEU A 233 -8.03 -24.12 -2.96
N LEU A 234 -6.78 -24.58 -2.82
CA LEU A 234 -6.47 -25.89 -2.27
C LEU A 234 -6.83 -26.00 -0.77
N ALA A 235 -6.83 -24.88 -0.05
CA ALA A 235 -7.28 -24.81 1.33
C ALA A 235 -8.83 -24.75 1.49
N GLY A 236 -9.58 -24.72 0.38
CA GLY A 236 -11.04 -24.73 0.36
C GLY A 236 -11.72 -23.38 0.25
N MET A 237 -10.96 -22.27 0.08
CA MET A 237 -11.54 -20.94 -0.11
C MET A 237 -12.26 -20.84 -1.46
N SER A 238 -13.39 -20.10 -1.51
CA SER A 238 -14.09 -19.83 -2.76
C SER A 238 -13.21 -19.09 -3.77
N VAL A 239 -13.46 -19.26 -5.07
CA VAL A 239 -12.67 -18.63 -6.13
C VAL A 239 -12.65 -17.11 -5.98
N PHE A 240 -13.81 -16.51 -5.71
CA PHE A 240 -13.94 -15.07 -5.52
C PHE A 240 -13.09 -14.57 -4.35
N ASN A 241 -13.25 -15.15 -3.17
CA ASN A 241 -12.50 -14.79 -1.98
C ASN A 241 -11.00 -15.04 -2.14
N ALA A 242 -10.61 -16.16 -2.79
CA ALA A 242 -9.20 -16.47 -3.05
C ALA A 242 -8.50 -15.38 -3.90
N PHE A 243 -9.17 -14.85 -4.93
CA PHE A 243 -8.63 -13.72 -5.71
C PHE A 243 -8.60 -12.44 -4.90
N CYS A 244 -9.71 -12.06 -4.24
CA CYS A 244 -9.79 -10.83 -3.46
C CYS A 244 -8.75 -10.80 -2.33
N HIS A 245 -8.68 -11.85 -1.51
CA HIS A 245 -7.69 -11.93 -0.43
C HIS A 245 -6.26 -12.01 -0.94
N THR A 246 -6.00 -12.66 -2.07
CA THR A 246 -4.66 -12.65 -2.69
C THR A 246 -4.25 -11.24 -3.11
N PHE A 247 -5.15 -10.48 -3.75
CA PHE A 247 -4.86 -9.12 -4.19
C PHE A 247 -4.52 -8.21 -3.02
N THR A 248 -5.28 -8.30 -1.94
CA THR A 248 -5.11 -7.46 -0.76
C THR A 248 -3.94 -7.91 0.12
N THR A 249 -3.64 -9.21 0.20
CA THR A 249 -2.47 -9.75 0.93
C THR A 249 -1.16 -9.32 0.29
N LEU A 250 -0.98 -9.59 -1.02
CA LEU A 250 0.29 -9.30 -1.71
C LEU A 250 0.53 -7.82 -1.92
N ALA A 251 -0.53 -7.03 -2.01
CA ALA A 251 -0.43 -5.58 -1.99
C ALA A 251 -0.08 -5.03 -0.61
N THR A 252 -0.16 -5.86 0.45
CA THR A 252 -0.10 -5.42 1.85
C THR A 252 -1.13 -4.35 2.15
N GLY A 253 -2.39 -4.57 1.73
CA GLY A 253 -3.43 -3.56 1.75
C GLY A 253 -4.56 -3.80 2.75
N GLY A 254 -4.89 -5.07 3.05
CA GLY A 254 -5.76 -5.47 4.16
C GLY A 254 -7.28 -5.29 3.95
N PHE A 255 -7.74 -4.86 2.78
CA PHE A 255 -9.18 -4.90 2.51
C PHE A 255 -9.69 -6.35 2.51
N ALA A 256 -10.76 -6.59 3.22
CA ALA A 256 -11.45 -7.88 3.26
C ALA A 256 -12.76 -7.84 2.44
N THR A 257 -13.28 -9.03 2.16
CA THR A 257 -14.58 -9.23 1.50
C THR A 257 -15.73 -9.37 2.49
N HIS A 258 -15.42 -9.43 3.79
CA HIS A 258 -16.36 -9.57 4.89
C HIS A 258 -16.06 -8.58 6.01
N ASP A 259 -17.08 -8.22 6.80
CA ASP A 259 -16.95 -7.32 7.96
C ASP A 259 -15.97 -7.87 8.99
N HIS A 260 -15.91 -9.18 9.12
CA HIS A 260 -15.05 -9.85 10.10
C HIS A 260 -13.61 -10.03 9.64
N SER A 261 -13.18 -9.33 8.57
CA SER A 261 -11.83 -9.44 8.01
C SER A 261 -11.42 -10.91 7.82
N MET A 262 -10.36 -11.37 8.48
CA MET A 262 -9.86 -12.74 8.40
C MET A 262 -10.32 -13.65 9.57
N ALA A 263 -11.08 -13.12 10.55
CA ALA A 263 -11.65 -13.93 11.62
C ALA A 263 -12.71 -14.93 11.10
N GLY A 264 -13.44 -14.56 10.04
CA GLY A 264 -14.35 -15.44 9.32
C GLY A 264 -13.67 -16.41 8.35
N ALA A 265 -12.33 -16.47 8.31
CA ALA A 265 -11.62 -17.45 7.50
C ALA A 265 -11.97 -18.87 7.98
N GLU A 266 -12.55 -19.64 7.08
CA GLU A 266 -13.18 -20.93 7.35
C GLU A 266 -12.26 -21.96 8.02
N THR A 267 -10.93 -21.81 7.91
CA THR A 267 -9.96 -22.76 8.49
C THR A 267 -8.66 -22.08 8.96
N VAL A 268 -8.03 -22.66 9.99
CA VAL A 268 -6.67 -22.29 10.44
C VAL A 268 -5.65 -22.39 9.30
N GLY A 269 -5.84 -23.31 8.35
CA GLY A 269 -4.96 -23.47 7.19
C GLY A 269 -4.94 -22.22 6.30
N ILE A 270 -6.07 -21.58 6.09
CA ILE A 270 -6.19 -20.34 5.32
C ILE A 270 -5.43 -19.20 6.03
N GLN A 271 -5.59 -19.04 7.35
CA GLN A 271 -4.87 -18.03 8.12
C GLN A 271 -3.35 -18.24 8.03
N ILE A 272 -2.85 -19.48 8.12
CA ILE A 272 -1.41 -19.79 7.99
C ILE A 272 -0.90 -19.43 6.58
N ILE A 273 -1.64 -19.74 5.53
CA ILE A 273 -1.28 -19.36 4.16
C ILE A 273 -1.17 -17.83 4.06
N VAL A 274 -2.15 -17.10 4.57
CA VAL A 274 -2.16 -15.63 4.55
C VAL A 274 -0.97 -15.07 5.33
N ILE A 275 -0.65 -15.59 6.53
CA ILE A 275 0.54 -15.21 7.30
C ILE A 275 1.82 -15.33 6.46
N ILE A 276 2.00 -16.48 5.80
CA ILE A 276 3.19 -16.74 4.99
C ILE A 276 3.29 -15.75 3.83
N PHE A 277 2.19 -15.50 3.12
CA PHE A 277 2.20 -14.59 1.99
C PHE A 277 2.30 -13.11 2.41
N MET A 278 1.74 -12.69 3.56
CA MET A 278 1.98 -11.37 4.15
C MET A 278 3.48 -11.17 4.44
N ASP A 279 4.13 -12.15 5.08
CA ASP A 279 5.58 -12.09 5.37
C ASP A 279 6.42 -12.02 4.09
N MET A 280 6.07 -12.81 3.07
CA MET A 280 6.71 -12.74 1.75
C MET A 280 6.51 -11.38 1.07
N ALA A 281 5.30 -10.80 1.14
CA ALA A 281 5.00 -9.49 0.59
C ALA A 281 5.73 -8.35 1.31
N GLY A 282 5.92 -8.48 2.64
CA GLY A 282 6.72 -7.58 3.47
C GLY A 282 8.24 -7.71 3.26
N THR A 283 8.69 -8.80 2.65
CA THR A 283 10.10 -9.06 2.34
C THR A 283 10.49 -8.46 0.98
N ASN A 284 11.77 -8.10 0.81
CA ASN A 284 12.29 -7.57 -0.46
C ASN A 284 12.13 -8.59 -1.60
N PHE A 285 11.42 -8.22 -2.68
CA PHE A 285 11.19 -9.10 -3.83
C PHE A 285 12.47 -9.52 -4.55
N GLY A 286 13.54 -8.73 -4.45
CA GLY A 286 14.86 -9.12 -4.94
C GLY A 286 15.42 -10.33 -4.18
N ILE A 287 15.19 -10.41 -2.86
CA ILE A 287 15.57 -11.57 -2.03
C ILE A 287 14.74 -12.79 -2.42
N LEU A 288 13.42 -12.63 -2.61
CA LEU A 288 12.56 -13.72 -3.06
C LEU A 288 12.99 -14.25 -4.43
N HIS A 289 13.42 -13.38 -5.33
CA HIS A 289 14.01 -13.81 -6.62
C HIS A 289 15.30 -14.61 -6.43
N MET A 290 16.16 -14.24 -5.47
CA MET A 290 17.37 -15.02 -5.12
C MET A 290 17.01 -16.40 -4.53
N VAL A 291 15.89 -16.53 -3.80
CA VAL A 291 15.37 -17.83 -3.33
C VAL A 291 15.09 -18.76 -4.52
N LEU A 292 14.36 -18.27 -5.53
CA LEU A 292 14.08 -19.04 -6.75
C LEU A 292 15.37 -19.45 -7.49
N GLN A 293 16.41 -18.61 -7.43
CA GLN A 293 17.73 -18.91 -8.01
C GLN A 293 18.61 -19.78 -7.10
N ARG A 294 18.12 -20.24 -5.94
CA ARG A 294 18.83 -21.06 -4.95
C ARG A 294 20.11 -20.43 -4.40
N GLN A 295 20.17 -19.10 -4.33
CA GLN A 295 21.34 -18.35 -3.84
C GLN A 295 21.33 -18.20 -2.30
N TRP A 296 21.18 -19.30 -1.57
CA TRP A 296 20.98 -19.32 -0.11
C TRP A 296 22.05 -18.58 0.69
N LYS A 297 23.33 -18.64 0.27
CA LYS A 297 24.44 -17.96 0.94
C LYS A 297 24.29 -16.43 0.92
N SER A 298 23.79 -15.86 -0.18
CA SER A 298 23.54 -14.42 -0.33
C SER A 298 22.37 -13.98 0.53
N ILE A 299 21.31 -14.77 0.60
CA ILE A 299 20.10 -14.51 1.39
C ILE A 299 20.45 -14.40 2.88
N TRP A 300 21.15 -15.40 3.44
CA TRP A 300 21.54 -15.39 4.85
C TRP A 300 22.57 -14.31 5.22
N ARG A 301 23.25 -13.71 4.25
CA ARG A 301 24.17 -12.57 4.47
C ARG A 301 23.48 -11.21 4.38
N ASP A 302 22.25 -11.17 3.90
CA ASP A 302 21.50 -9.92 3.83
C ASP A 302 21.19 -9.39 5.22
N THR A 303 21.58 -8.12 5.47
CA THR A 303 21.44 -7.50 6.78
C THR A 303 19.98 -7.11 7.04
N GLU A 304 19.27 -6.63 6.02
CA GLU A 304 17.90 -6.17 6.17
C GLU A 304 16.98 -7.34 6.52
N LEU A 305 17.07 -8.46 5.79
CA LEU A 305 16.28 -9.65 6.05
C LEU A 305 16.49 -10.19 7.47
N ARG A 306 17.74 -10.25 7.94
CA ARG A 306 18.03 -10.72 9.30
C ARG A 306 17.45 -9.83 10.37
N VAL A 307 17.53 -8.51 10.18
CA VAL A 307 16.94 -7.54 11.12
C VAL A 307 15.42 -7.61 11.08
N TYR A 308 14.82 -7.71 9.90
CA TYR A 308 13.38 -7.87 9.71
C TYR A 308 12.84 -9.09 10.44
N LEU A 309 13.40 -10.27 10.16
CA LEU A 309 13.01 -11.51 10.84
C LEU A 309 13.29 -11.48 12.35
N GLY A 310 14.38 -10.82 12.77
CA GLY A 310 14.69 -10.62 14.20
C GLY A 310 13.63 -9.79 14.91
N ILE A 311 13.19 -8.68 14.31
CA ILE A 311 12.13 -7.82 14.88
C ILE A 311 10.81 -8.60 14.91
N LEU A 312 10.47 -9.32 13.84
CA LEU A 312 9.27 -10.14 13.77
C LEU A 312 9.23 -11.21 14.86
N LEU A 313 10.30 -11.98 15.01
CA LEU A 313 10.38 -13.04 16.03
C LEU A 313 10.30 -12.49 17.45
N VAL A 314 10.99 -11.39 17.73
CA VAL A 314 10.93 -10.74 19.05
C VAL A 314 9.53 -10.16 19.30
N GLY A 315 8.93 -9.52 18.29
CA GLY A 315 7.57 -8.99 18.37
C GLY A 315 6.54 -10.09 18.66
N CYS A 316 6.54 -11.17 17.87
CA CYS A 316 5.67 -12.34 18.11
C CYS A 316 5.89 -12.93 19.51
N GLY A 317 7.14 -13.12 19.91
CA GLY A 317 7.46 -13.68 21.24
C GLY A 317 6.94 -12.82 22.39
N LEU A 318 7.05 -11.49 22.29
CA LEU A 318 6.55 -10.56 23.30
C LEU A 318 5.02 -10.51 23.34
N VAL A 319 4.35 -10.51 22.18
CA VAL A 319 2.88 -10.52 22.10
C VAL A 319 2.34 -11.83 22.69
N ILE A 320 2.82 -12.97 22.22
CA ILE A 320 2.40 -14.31 22.72
C ILE A 320 2.67 -14.42 24.22
N GLY A 321 3.89 -14.07 24.67
CA GLY A 321 4.24 -14.10 26.07
C GLY A 321 3.34 -13.22 26.94
N SER A 322 3.00 -12.02 26.45
CA SER A 322 2.09 -11.10 27.13
C SER A 322 0.67 -11.67 27.24
N LEU A 323 0.15 -12.31 26.18
CA LEU A 323 -1.17 -12.95 26.18
C LEU A 323 -1.22 -14.12 27.18
N LEU A 324 -0.22 -14.99 27.15
CA LEU A 324 -0.18 -16.18 28.02
C LEU A 324 0.02 -15.83 29.51
N VAL A 325 0.82 -14.81 29.81
CA VAL A 325 1.08 -14.39 31.20
C VAL A 325 -0.15 -13.72 31.81
N ASN A 326 -0.86 -12.88 31.06
CA ASN A 326 -2.03 -12.18 31.57
C ASN A 326 -3.29 -13.08 31.56
N GLY A 327 -3.37 -14.06 30.64
CA GLY A 327 -4.55 -14.89 30.48
C GLY A 327 -5.80 -14.07 30.14
N GLY A 328 -6.97 -14.59 30.44
CA GLY A 328 -8.25 -13.91 30.24
C GLY A 328 -9.01 -14.42 29.00
N THR A 329 -9.82 -13.57 28.42
CA THR A 329 -10.64 -13.85 27.24
C THR A 329 -10.06 -13.18 26.01
N MET A 330 -9.98 -13.89 24.90
CA MET A 330 -9.69 -13.35 23.58
C MET A 330 -11.00 -13.04 22.87
N PHE A 331 -11.11 -11.84 22.37
CA PHE A 331 -12.24 -11.37 21.55
C PHE A 331 -11.83 -11.44 20.09
N PHE A 332 -12.62 -12.12 19.27
CA PHE A 332 -12.40 -12.21 17.81
C PHE A 332 -13.23 -11.17 17.09
N VAL A 333 -12.82 -10.84 15.88
CA VAL A 333 -13.51 -9.81 15.06
C VAL A 333 -14.91 -10.25 14.66
N ASP A 334 -15.19 -11.55 14.61
CA ASP A 334 -16.53 -12.13 14.36
C ASP A 334 -17.48 -12.05 15.57
N GLY A 335 -17.07 -11.40 16.66
CA GLY A 335 -17.85 -11.27 17.90
C GLY A 335 -17.81 -12.51 18.79
N THR A 336 -17.10 -13.57 18.42
CA THR A 336 -16.92 -14.74 19.29
C THR A 336 -15.87 -14.49 20.38
N GLU A 337 -15.99 -15.19 21.49
CA GLU A 337 -15.10 -15.10 22.61
C GLU A 337 -14.57 -16.49 22.99
N ALA A 338 -13.28 -16.56 23.32
CA ALA A 338 -12.69 -17.78 23.84
C ALA A 338 -11.65 -17.49 24.94
N PRO A 339 -11.44 -18.38 25.90
CA PRO A 339 -10.33 -18.22 26.84
C PRO A 339 -8.99 -18.21 26.09
N ILE A 340 -8.03 -17.42 26.58
CA ILE A 340 -6.69 -17.39 26.00
C ILE A 340 -6.02 -18.74 26.27
N THR A 341 -5.74 -19.47 25.21
CA THR A 341 -5.02 -20.75 25.19
C THR A 341 -3.68 -20.57 24.46
N ALA A 342 -2.77 -21.52 24.62
CA ALA A 342 -1.51 -21.48 23.86
C ALA A 342 -1.75 -21.50 22.34
N SER A 343 -2.79 -22.19 21.87
CA SER A 343 -3.10 -22.29 20.44
C SER A 343 -3.54 -20.96 19.84
N ASN A 344 -4.56 -20.31 20.42
CA ASN A 344 -5.05 -19.03 19.89
C ASN A 344 -4.07 -17.89 20.15
N ALA A 345 -3.37 -17.86 21.30
CA ALA A 345 -2.33 -16.87 21.56
C ALA A 345 -1.18 -16.93 20.53
N VAL A 346 -0.79 -18.14 20.09
CA VAL A 346 0.22 -18.29 19.04
C VAL A 346 -0.35 -17.89 17.68
N LEU A 347 -1.51 -18.41 17.29
CA LEU A 347 -2.08 -18.16 15.96
C LEU A 347 -2.39 -16.67 15.75
N ASP A 348 -3.22 -16.10 16.63
CA ASP A 348 -3.69 -14.72 16.49
C ASP A 348 -2.59 -13.71 16.87
N GLY A 349 -1.72 -14.05 17.82
CA GLY A 349 -0.55 -13.25 18.17
C GLY A 349 0.46 -13.14 17.01
N VAL A 350 0.75 -14.24 16.31
CA VAL A 350 1.58 -14.23 15.10
C VAL A 350 0.87 -13.51 13.97
N PHE A 351 -0.42 -13.84 13.70
CA PHE A 351 -1.19 -13.23 12.64
C PHE A 351 -1.20 -11.71 12.76
N THR A 352 -1.58 -11.18 13.92
CA THR A 352 -1.64 -9.73 14.15
C THR A 352 -0.27 -9.09 14.06
N THR A 353 0.78 -9.69 14.65
CA THR A 353 2.14 -9.11 14.61
C THR A 353 2.67 -9.06 13.18
N VAL A 354 2.50 -10.12 12.38
CA VAL A 354 2.89 -10.17 10.96
C VAL A 354 2.08 -9.14 10.17
N SER A 355 0.76 -9.12 10.33
CA SER A 355 -0.14 -8.20 9.64
C SER A 355 0.26 -6.73 9.89
N GLN A 356 0.54 -6.36 11.14
CA GLN A 356 0.91 -4.98 11.49
C GLN A 356 2.34 -4.63 11.04
N GLN A 357 3.30 -5.55 11.14
CA GLN A 357 4.68 -5.29 10.70
C GLN A 357 4.81 -5.23 9.19
N THR A 358 4.08 -6.06 8.45
CA THR A 358 4.05 -6.01 6.98
C THR A 358 3.18 -4.89 6.44
N THR A 359 2.53 -4.13 7.35
CA THR A 359 1.56 -3.08 7.03
C THR A 359 0.38 -3.58 6.18
N THR A 360 0.00 -4.85 6.34
CA THR A 360 -1.14 -5.41 5.63
C THR A 360 -2.45 -4.99 6.25
N GLY A 361 -2.57 -5.00 7.59
CA GLY A 361 -3.74 -4.51 8.30
C GLY A 361 -4.91 -5.49 8.41
N PHE A 362 -4.77 -6.75 8.01
CA PHE A 362 -5.79 -7.77 8.32
C PHE A 362 -5.89 -8.01 9.83
N THR A 363 -7.10 -8.30 10.27
CA THR A 363 -7.42 -8.57 11.68
C THR A 363 -8.09 -9.93 11.83
N SER A 364 -7.74 -10.67 12.90
CA SER A 364 -8.38 -11.92 13.30
C SER A 364 -8.98 -11.82 14.68
N ALA A 365 -8.38 -11.01 15.56
CA ALA A 365 -8.82 -10.78 16.92
C ALA A 365 -8.82 -9.27 17.25
N ASP A 366 -9.65 -8.87 18.21
CA ASP A 366 -9.66 -7.50 18.72
C ASP A 366 -8.51 -7.26 19.69
N TYR A 367 -7.42 -6.75 19.16
CA TYR A 367 -6.23 -6.41 19.95
C TYR A 367 -6.40 -5.15 20.82
N ASN A 368 -7.54 -4.43 20.74
CA ASN A 368 -7.88 -3.39 21.72
C ASN A 368 -8.04 -3.95 23.14
N ALA A 369 -8.54 -5.18 23.24
CA ALA A 369 -8.71 -5.88 24.49
C ALA A 369 -7.40 -6.50 25.02
N TRP A 370 -6.32 -6.51 24.22
CA TRP A 370 -5.06 -7.17 24.60
C TRP A 370 -4.29 -6.41 25.70
N PRO A 371 -3.39 -7.10 26.44
CA PRO A 371 -2.56 -6.48 27.46
C PRO A 371 -1.70 -5.34 26.90
N PHE A 372 -1.37 -4.38 27.76
CA PHE A 372 -0.59 -3.19 27.40
C PHE A 372 0.70 -3.50 26.62
N VAL A 373 1.45 -4.53 27.06
CA VAL A 373 2.71 -4.92 26.41
C VAL A 373 2.47 -5.34 24.96
N ALA A 374 1.43 -6.13 24.70
CA ALA A 374 1.07 -6.54 23.35
C ALA A 374 0.72 -5.32 22.48
N LYS A 375 -0.12 -4.39 22.97
CA LYS A 375 -0.46 -3.15 22.25
C LYS A 375 0.77 -2.26 21.99
N ALA A 376 1.67 -2.14 22.93
CA ALA A 376 2.92 -1.37 22.76
C ALA A 376 3.84 -1.98 21.67
N VAL A 377 3.93 -3.30 21.62
CA VAL A 377 4.66 -4.01 20.55
C VAL A 377 3.99 -3.76 19.19
N ILE A 378 2.66 -3.88 19.10
CA ILE A 378 1.90 -3.63 17.87
C ILE A 378 2.18 -2.22 17.35
N ILE A 379 2.04 -1.18 18.16
CA ILE A 379 2.35 0.20 17.77
C ILE A 379 3.81 0.32 17.28
N THR A 380 4.74 -0.34 17.95
CA THR A 380 6.16 -0.30 17.59
C THR A 380 6.41 -0.90 16.20
N VAL A 381 5.83 -2.07 15.90
CA VAL A 381 6.01 -2.72 14.59
C VAL A 381 5.28 -1.98 13.47
N MET A 382 4.15 -1.29 13.76
CA MET A 382 3.47 -0.39 12.83
C MET A 382 4.39 0.74 12.32
N PHE A 383 5.23 1.32 13.17
CA PHE A 383 6.24 2.30 12.75
C PHE A 383 7.34 1.70 11.87
N ILE A 384 7.81 0.49 12.23
CA ILE A 384 8.97 -0.10 11.59
C ILE A 384 8.67 -0.51 10.15
N GLY A 385 7.53 -1.17 9.92
CA GLY A 385 7.13 -1.63 8.59
C GLY A 385 7.97 -2.80 8.06
N GLY A 386 7.89 -3.04 6.74
CA GLY A 386 8.59 -4.13 6.06
C GLY A 386 9.97 -3.74 5.51
N CYS A 387 10.51 -4.60 4.62
CA CYS A 387 11.79 -4.38 3.95
C CYS A 387 11.68 -3.35 2.80
N GLY A 388 12.77 -2.69 2.47
CA GLY A 388 12.89 -1.92 1.23
C GLY A 388 12.74 -2.82 0.00
N GLY A 389 12.02 -2.34 -1.03
CA GLY A 389 11.74 -3.16 -2.22
C GLY A 389 10.67 -4.23 -2.01
N SER A 390 9.85 -4.11 -0.96
CA SER A 390 8.59 -4.83 -0.72
C SER A 390 7.39 -3.92 -1.00
N THR A 391 6.19 -4.48 -0.95
CA THR A 391 4.93 -3.72 -1.03
C THR A 391 4.56 -3.02 0.28
N ALA A 392 5.16 -3.41 1.40
CA ALA A 392 4.89 -2.85 2.72
C ALA A 392 5.13 -1.34 2.81
N GLY A 393 4.40 -0.66 3.69
CA GLY A 393 4.57 0.74 4.07
C GLY A 393 5.56 0.96 5.22
N GLY A 394 5.33 1.99 6.02
CA GLY A 394 6.15 2.32 7.19
C GLY A 394 7.53 2.88 6.87
N ILE A 395 8.39 3.01 7.90
CA ILE A 395 9.72 3.63 7.79
C ILE A 395 10.71 2.77 6.98
N LYS A 396 10.48 1.48 6.85
CA LYS A 396 11.37 0.41 6.36
C LYS A 396 12.45 0.02 7.37
N VAL A 397 12.58 -1.29 7.55
CA VAL A 397 13.52 -1.89 8.51
C VAL A 397 14.95 -1.39 8.32
N ILE A 398 15.41 -1.26 7.07
CA ILE A 398 16.77 -0.82 6.79
C ILE A 398 17.05 0.61 7.28
N ARG A 399 16.07 1.53 7.17
CA ARG A 399 16.24 2.92 7.63
C ARG A 399 16.31 3.00 9.15
N ILE A 400 15.48 2.23 9.86
CA ILE A 400 15.56 2.11 11.33
C ILE A 400 16.93 1.56 11.72
N TRP A 401 17.39 0.49 11.08
CA TRP A 401 18.70 -0.10 11.36
C TRP A 401 19.84 0.90 11.17
N ILE A 402 19.84 1.66 10.04
CA ILE A 402 20.84 2.70 9.78
C ILE A 402 20.79 3.76 10.87
N THR A 403 19.59 4.26 11.21
CA THR A 403 19.42 5.30 12.23
C THR A 403 19.97 4.84 13.60
N LEU A 404 19.65 3.63 14.03
CA LEU A 404 20.19 3.06 15.27
C LEU A 404 21.73 2.92 15.22
N ARG A 405 22.28 2.47 14.07
CA ARG A 405 23.75 2.37 13.90
C ARG A 405 24.44 3.74 13.90
N VAL A 406 23.80 4.76 13.35
CA VAL A 406 24.30 6.14 13.41
C VAL A 406 24.31 6.64 14.86
N LEU A 407 23.23 6.42 15.62
CA LEU A 407 23.17 6.76 17.04
C LEU A 407 24.27 6.06 17.86
N TRP A 408 24.42 4.74 17.71
CA TRP A 408 25.48 3.97 18.37
C TRP A 408 26.87 4.48 18.02
N ARG A 409 27.11 4.84 16.77
CA ARG A 409 28.39 5.44 16.33
C ARG A 409 28.65 6.77 16.99
N GLN A 410 27.62 7.62 17.16
CA GLN A 410 27.78 8.91 17.85
C GLN A 410 28.11 8.72 19.33
N LEU A 411 27.42 7.81 20.02
CA LEU A 411 27.74 7.46 21.41
C LEU A 411 29.17 6.92 21.56
N ALA A 412 29.61 6.05 20.64
CA ALA A 412 30.97 5.52 20.64
C ALA A 412 32.04 6.62 20.42
N ARG A 413 31.72 7.66 19.59
CA ARG A 413 32.62 8.80 19.36
C ARG A 413 32.75 9.70 20.59
N VAL A 414 31.70 9.85 21.39
CA VAL A 414 31.78 10.61 22.65
C VAL A 414 32.77 9.94 23.60
N ALA A 415 32.76 8.60 23.67
CA ALA A 415 33.70 7.83 24.51
C ALA A 415 35.13 7.80 23.92
N ASN A 416 35.28 7.70 22.59
CA ASN A 416 36.57 7.57 21.89
C ASN A 416 36.55 8.38 20.58
N PRO A 417 36.90 9.67 20.59
CA PRO A 417 36.81 10.55 19.41
C PRO A 417 37.67 10.12 18.21
N ALA A 418 38.77 9.42 18.44
CA ALA A 418 39.69 8.96 17.39
C ALA A 418 39.18 7.72 16.59
N VAL A 419 38.11 7.05 17.05
CA VAL A 419 37.62 5.83 16.43
C VAL A 419 36.70 6.16 15.25
N VAL A 420 37.14 5.88 14.03
CA VAL A 420 36.34 5.95 12.82
C VAL A 420 35.89 4.53 12.43
N ARG A 421 34.65 4.18 12.76
CA ARG A 421 34.04 2.90 12.35
C ARG A 421 33.06 3.14 11.19
N PRO A 422 33.32 2.60 9.98
CA PRO A 422 32.34 2.68 8.89
C PRO A 422 31.11 1.82 9.23
N ILE A 423 29.91 2.35 8.94
CA ILE A 423 28.68 1.57 9.01
C ILE A 423 28.59 0.74 7.74
N ARG A 424 28.41 -0.58 7.88
CA ARG A 424 28.32 -1.51 6.76
C ARG A 424 26.94 -2.18 6.75
N ILE A 425 26.37 -2.33 5.54
CA ILE A 425 25.16 -3.10 5.27
C ILE A 425 25.49 -4.15 4.21
N SER A 426 25.20 -5.40 4.49
CA SER A 426 25.48 -6.54 3.60
C SER A 426 26.92 -6.52 3.04
N GLY A 427 27.88 -6.06 3.87
CA GLY A 427 29.31 -5.97 3.51
C GLY A 427 29.77 -4.67 2.85
N GLN A 428 28.87 -3.81 2.40
CA GLN A 428 29.18 -2.51 1.77
C GLN A 428 29.17 -1.38 2.81
N SER A 429 30.12 -0.45 2.71
CA SER A 429 30.16 0.75 3.56
C SER A 429 29.18 1.81 3.06
N LEU A 430 28.39 2.36 3.98
CA LEU A 430 27.49 3.47 3.68
C LEU A 430 28.25 4.81 3.61
N ASP A 431 27.87 5.63 2.65
CA ASP A 431 28.31 7.01 2.58
C ASP A 431 27.53 7.93 3.54
N SER A 432 28.02 9.17 3.72
CA SER A 432 27.39 10.12 4.64
C SER A 432 26.01 10.60 4.13
N GLU A 433 25.78 10.64 2.82
CA GLU A 433 24.53 11.08 2.23
C GLU A 433 23.41 10.03 2.48
N GLN A 434 23.72 8.74 2.31
CA GLN A 434 22.81 7.64 2.59
C GLN A 434 22.42 7.59 4.08
N MET A 435 23.39 7.80 4.98
CA MET A 435 23.13 7.86 6.42
C MET A 435 22.23 9.03 6.79
N LEU A 436 22.52 10.23 6.24
CA LEU A 436 21.72 11.43 6.49
C LEU A 436 20.30 11.26 5.94
N SER A 437 20.15 10.69 4.75
CA SER A 437 18.84 10.43 4.13
C SER A 437 17.99 9.52 5.01
N ALA A 438 18.54 8.41 5.55
CA ALA A 438 17.82 7.50 6.40
C ALA A 438 17.37 8.15 7.72
N VAL A 439 18.28 8.90 8.38
CA VAL A 439 17.96 9.61 9.63
C VAL A 439 16.93 10.71 9.39
N SER A 440 17.10 11.52 8.32
CA SER A 440 16.15 12.58 7.98
C SER A 440 14.76 12.03 7.69
N TYR A 441 14.67 10.93 6.94
CA TYR A 441 13.39 10.27 6.67
C TYR A 441 12.70 9.81 7.96
N THR A 442 13.44 9.10 8.83
CA THR A 442 12.90 8.61 10.12
C THR A 442 12.42 9.75 11.00
N MET A 443 13.20 10.83 11.11
CA MET A 443 12.78 12.02 11.87
C MET A 443 11.55 12.69 11.27
N THR A 444 11.47 12.81 9.95
CA THR A 444 10.31 13.43 9.28
C THR A 444 9.04 12.62 9.49
N ILE A 445 9.08 11.29 9.43
CA ILE A 445 7.90 10.44 9.75
C ILE A 445 7.44 10.67 11.19
N ILE A 446 8.36 10.71 12.16
CA ILE A 446 8.00 10.94 13.58
C ILE A 446 7.36 12.31 13.76
N ILE A 447 7.90 13.35 13.11
CA ILE A 447 7.33 14.70 13.16
C ILE A 447 5.93 14.72 12.52
N LEU A 448 5.76 14.11 11.35
CA LEU A 448 4.47 14.06 10.66
C LEU A 448 3.43 13.25 11.44
N PHE A 449 3.84 12.16 12.06
CA PHE A 449 2.99 11.40 12.97
C PHE A 449 2.46 12.27 14.11
N ALA A 450 3.37 12.99 14.80
CA ALA A 450 2.98 13.84 15.92
C ALA A 450 2.09 15.02 15.48
N LEU A 451 2.44 15.67 14.36
CA LEU A 451 1.61 16.73 13.78
C LEU A 451 0.27 16.19 13.30
N GLY A 452 0.26 15.02 12.67
CA GLY A 452 -0.97 14.38 12.19
C GLY A 452 -1.92 14.05 13.33
N ALA A 453 -1.41 13.48 14.42
CA ALA A 453 -2.18 13.21 15.63
C ALA A 453 -2.75 14.51 16.23
N ALA A 454 -1.94 15.57 16.33
CA ALA A 454 -2.40 16.86 16.85
C ALA A 454 -3.47 17.52 15.96
N ILE A 455 -3.31 17.46 14.63
CA ILE A 455 -4.28 18.01 13.67
C ILE A 455 -5.61 17.24 13.77
N LEU A 456 -5.59 15.90 13.79
CA LEU A 456 -6.80 15.08 13.93
C LEU A 456 -7.50 15.37 15.26
N GLN A 457 -6.74 15.50 16.37
CA GLN A 457 -7.31 15.87 17.67
C GLN A 457 -7.98 17.24 17.65
N VAL A 458 -7.42 18.21 16.93
CA VAL A 458 -8.02 19.57 16.81
C VAL A 458 -9.26 19.55 15.92
N LEU A 459 -9.28 18.76 14.85
CA LEU A 459 -10.40 18.67 13.93
C LEU A 459 -11.62 17.97 14.53
N GLU A 460 -11.40 16.91 15.32
CA GLU A 460 -12.48 16.10 15.92
C GLU A 460 -12.80 16.49 17.38
N GLY A 461 -11.97 17.31 18.00
CA GLY A 461 -12.19 17.76 19.38
C GLY A 461 -12.17 16.62 20.41
N ASP A 462 -13.09 16.73 21.39
CA ASP A 462 -13.15 15.79 22.53
C ASP A 462 -13.75 14.42 22.15
N GLU A 463 -14.38 14.28 21.01
CA GLU A 463 -14.94 13.01 20.53
C GLU A 463 -13.84 12.01 20.13
N CYS A 464 -12.68 12.53 19.71
CA CYS A 464 -11.52 11.75 19.34
C CYS A 464 -10.52 11.66 20.51
N GLY A 465 -10.41 10.51 21.16
CA GLY A 465 -9.40 10.31 22.20
C GLY A 465 -7.98 10.34 21.64
N PHE A 466 -6.98 10.71 22.48
CA PHE A 466 -5.56 10.80 22.07
C PHE A 466 -5.03 9.52 21.41
N VAL A 467 -5.40 8.34 21.91
CA VAL A 467 -4.95 7.07 21.33
C VAL A 467 -5.55 6.89 19.94
N THR A 468 -6.81 7.25 19.75
CA THR A 468 -7.49 7.21 18.44
C THR A 468 -6.80 8.11 17.42
N SER A 469 -6.60 9.40 17.76
CA SER A 469 -5.96 10.36 16.85
C SER A 469 -4.52 9.99 16.53
N ALA A 470 -3.74 9.53 17.53
CA ALA A 470 -2.38 9.08 17.33
C ALA A 470 -2.31 7.83 16.44
N THR A 471 -3.12 6.82 16.72
CA THR A 471 -3.07 5.58 15.93
C THR A 471 -3.72 5.73 14.56
N ALA A 472 -4.74 6.59 14.36
CA ALA A 472 -5.26 6.95 13.06
C ALA A 472 -4.20 7.67 12.20
N SER A 473 -3.46 8.63 12.79
CA SER A 473 -2.32 9.28 12.13
C SER A 473 -1.24 8.27 11.74
N LEU A 474 -0.89 7.34 12.64
CA LEU A 474 0.11 6.30 12.39
C LEU A 474 -0.35 5.33 11.28
N ALA A 475 -1.56 4.81 11.40
CA ALA A 475 -2.12 3.83 10.47
C ALA A 475 -2.23 4.38 9.05
N THR A 476 -2.64 5.64 8.89
CA THR A 476 -2.75 6.29 7.58
C THR A 476 -1.39 6.70 7.01
N LEU A 477 -0.48 7.24 7.84
CA LEU A 477 0.87 7.64 7.41
C LEU A 477 1.76 6.43 7.07
N CYS A 478 1.64 5.32 7.82
CA CYS A 478 2.39 4.10 7.57
C CYS A 478 1.65 3.10 6.65
N THR A 479 0.46 3.47 6.15
CA THR A 479 -0.37 2.67 5.23
C THR A 479 -0.65 1.26 5.76
N ILE A 480 -1.33 1.16 6.93
CA ILE A 480 -1.60 -0.09 7.64
C ILE A 480 -3.10 -0.41 7.70
N GLY A 481 -3.94 0.63 7.84
CA GLY A 481 -5.40 0.54 7.97
C GLY A 481 -5.87 0.64 9.42
N PRO A 482 -5.98 -0.46 10.17
CA PRO A 482 -6.47 -0.40 11.53
C PRO A 482 -5.44 0.18 12.51
N GLY A 483 -5.95 0.93 13.51
CA GLY A 483 -5.18 1.47 14.63
C GLY A 483 -5.60 0.86 15.96
N LEU A 484 -5.88 1.71 16.96
CA LEU A 484 -6.39 1.33 18.29
C LEU A 484 -7.62 2.19 18.64
N ASN A 485 -8.38 1.73 19.62
CA ASN A 485 -9.64 2.32 20.07
C ASN A 485 -10.65 2.45 18.91
N GLN A 486 -11.20 3.65 18.65
CA GLN A 486 -12.25 3.91 17.65
C GLN A 486 -11.81 3.72 16.19
N VAL A 487 -10.55 3.35 15.94
CA VAL A 487 -10.02 2.93 14.64
C VAL A 487 -9.35 1.56 14.73
N GLY A 488 -9.76 0.75 15.72
CA GLY A 488 -9.21 -0.57 16.02
C GLY A 488 -9.61 -1.64 15.02
N ALA A 489 -9.40 -2.90 15.44
CA ALA A 489 -9.59 -4.08 14.59
C ALA A 489 -11.02 -4.28 14.07
N ILE A 490 -12.02 -3.88 14.87
CA ILE A 490 -13.47 -4.03 14.60
C ILE A 490 -14.14 -2.70 14.24
N GLU A 491 -13.38 -1.62 14.19
CA GLU A 491 -13.89 -0.27 13.99
C GLU A 491 -13.59 0.22 12.57
N ASN A 492 -14.20 1.36 12.21
CA ASN A 492 -14.03 1.98 10.90
C ASN A 492 -13.82 3.50 11.00
N TYR A 493 -13.57 4.15 9.87
CA TYR A 493 -13.28 5.58 9.78
C TYR A 493 -14.51 6.44 9.39
N ALA A 494 -15.72 5.87 9.36
CA ALA A 494 -16.92 6.56 8.91
C ALA A 494 -17.28 7.80 9.75
N TRP A 495 -17.05 7.72 11.05
CA TRP A 495 -17.42 8.75 12.04
C TRP A 495 -16.55 10.02 11.97
N PHE A 496 -15.37 9.97 11.34
CA PHE A 496 -14.55 11.16 11.17
C PHE A 496 -15.20 12.22 10.27
N SER A 497 -14.93 13.48 10.55
CA SER A 497 -15.33 14.59 9.69
C SER A 497 -14.69 14.53 8.31
N ASP A 498 -15.31 15.15 7.31
CA ASP A 498 -14.78 15.22 5.94
C ASP A 498 -13.38 15.85 5.90
N ALA A 499 -13.12 16.85 6.76
CA ALA A 499 -11.82 17.50 6.85
C ALA A 499 -10.73 16.52 7.33
N SER A 500 -11.03 15.73 8.36
CA SER A 500 -10.13 14.68 8.86
C SER A 500 -9.89 13.58 7.85
N LYS A 501 -10.92 13.12 7.13
CA LYS A 501 -10.80 12.12 6.06
C LYS A 501 -9.90 12.60 4.92
N LEU A 502 -10.09 13.85 4.46
CA LEU A 502 -9.22 14.43 3.43
C LEU A 502 -7.78 14.62 3.92
N PHE A 503 -7.60 15.01 5.18
CA PHE A 503 -6.26 15.09 5.78
C PHE A 503 -5.61 13.71 5.89
N MET A 504 -6.33 12.68 6.29
CA MET A 504 -5.83 11.31 6.30
C MET A 504 -5.49 10.80 4.90
N CYS A 505 -6.27 11.15 3.87
CA CYS A 505 -5.91 10.88 2.46
C CYS A 505 -4.57 11.51 2.09
N PHE A 506 -4.29 12.72 2.57
CA PHE A 506 -2.98 13.36 2.38
C PHE A 506 -1.87 12.59 3.10
N LEU A 507 -2.09 12.11 4.34
CA LEU A 507 -1.12 11.28 5.05
C LEU A 507 -0.84 9.96 4.32
N MET A 508 -1.88 9.28 3.80
CA MET A 508 -1.74 8.07 2.99
C MET A 508 -0.89 8.31 1.74
N LEU A 509 -1.15 9.41 1.04
CA LEU A 509 -0.38 9.81 -0.14
C LEU A 509 1.09 10.05 0.19
N VAL A 510 1.36 10.80 1.26
CA VAL A 510 2.71 11.13 1.74
C VAL A 510 3.46 9.88 2.18
N GLY A 511 2.82 8.99 2.91
CA GLY A 511 3.38 7.71 3.34
C GLY A 511 3.75 6.82 2.16
N ARG A 512 2.83 6.68 1.19
CA ARG A 512 3.03 5.82 0.03
C ARG A 512 4.10 6.32 -0.93
N LEU A 513 4.16 7.63 -1.21
CA LEU A 513 5.12 8.24 -2.12
C LEU A 513 6.46 8.63 -1.46
N GLU A 514 6.72 8.13 -0.25
CA GLU A 514 7.96 8.33 0.48
C GLU A 514 8.33 9.80 0.71
N LEU A 515 7.39 10.59 1.25
CA LEU A 515 7.55 11.95 1.77
C LEU A 515 8.11 12.96 0.77
N PHE A 516 9.37 12.79 0.36
CA PHE A 516 10.11 13.80 -0.40
C PHE A 516 9.52 14.04 -1.79
N ALA A 517 8.87 13.04 -2.38
CA ALA A 517 8.21 13.18 -3.69
C ALA A 517 7.03 14.17 -3.62
N VAL A 518 6.31 14.19 -2.50
CA VAL A 518 5.18 15.09 -2.29
C VAL A 518 5.65 16.44 -1.78
N PHE A 519 6.53 16.49 -0.75
CA PHE A 519 6.95 17.75 -0.15
C PHE A 519 7.73 18.67 -1.08
N VAL A 520 8.45 18.12 -2.04
CA VAL A 520 9.19 18.93 -3.02
C VAL A 520 8.26 19.77 -3.90
N LEU A 521 7.00 19.34 -4.08
CA LEU A 521 6.00 20.10 -4.85
C LEU A 521 5.59 21.40 -4.15
N PHE A 522 5.71 21.49 -2.84
CA PHE A 522 5.40 22.69 -2.06
C PHE A 522 6.56 23.71 -2.06
N GLN A 523 7.73 23.35 -2.63
CA GLN A 523 8.84 24.28 -2.72
C GLN A 523 8.68 25.23 -3.93
N PRO A 524 8.69 26.58 -3.75
CA PRO A 524 8.58 27.53 -4.87
C PRO A 524 9.65 27.33 -5.94
N ARG A 525 10.86 26.91 -5.56
CA ARG A 525 11.97 26.59 -6.47
C ARG A 525 11.68 25.42 -7.42
N PHE A 526 10.77 24.53 -7.03
CA PHE A 526 10.33 23.43 -7.90
C PHE A 526 9.67 23.98 -9.17
N TRP A 527 8.88 25.04 -9.03
CA TRP A 527 8.08 25.63 -10.12
C TRP A 527 8.85 26.69 -10.92
N SER A 528 9.75 27.44 -10.27
CA SER A 528 10.43 28.59 -10.87
C SER A 528 11.53 28.26 -11.89
N GLY A 529 11.93 27.00 -12.03
CA GLY A 529 12.89 26.59 -13.07
C GLY A 529 14.36 27.04 -12.84
N ARG A 530 14.67 27.71 -11.71
CA ARG A 530 16.01 28.14 -11.33
C ARG A 530 16.70 27.18 -10.37
#